data_23db3f76bba552a9b9fd195203c8dbc2
#
_entry.id   23db3f76bba552a9b9fd195203c8dbc2
#
_cell.length_a   1.000
_cell.length_b   1.000
_cell.length_c   1.000
_cell.angle_alpha   90.00
_cell.angle_beta   90.00
_cell.angle_gamma   90.00
#
_symmetry.space_group_name_H-M   'P 1'
#
loop_
_entity.id
_entity.type
_entity.pdbx_description
1 polymer ?
#
loop_
_entity_poly.entity_id
_entity_poly.type
_entity_poly.pdbx_seq_one_letter_code
_entity_poly.pdbx_strand_id
1 'polypeptide(L)'
;MDNIEFLTRYLNNASPTGFESSGQQIWLDYLKPYVDTYTVDTYGSVVGIINPDAPYKVVIEAHADEISWFVNHITEDGYIYVRRNGGSDAVIAPSMRVNIHTDKGIVKGVFGWPAIHVRNVDKDEMPTLKNIFIDCGARNKEELLNMGVHVGCVVTFADEFTTLNKDKYYVGRALDNRIGGYMIAQVARQLRENKKNLEYGLYVVNAVQEEIGLRGAEMIARRLKPDVAIITDVCHDTQSPMYKKVEQGDLACGKGPVLTFGPAVQNNVLRMLRDVAKAREIPVQLASVSRSTGTNTDSFAYSNEGVASALISLPLKYMHTTVEMVQREDVENVIRLMYEFLLQLKPGHDFRYFK
;
A
#
# COMPACT_ATOMS: atom_id res chain seq x y z
N MET A 1 -20.76 6.29 5.97
CA MET A 1 -19.72 6.83 5.05
C MET A 1 -19.86 6.09 3.74
N ASP A 2 -20.03 6.77 2.62
CA ASP A 2 -20.04 6.11 1.33
C ASP A 2 -18.62 5.69 0.90
N ASN A 3 -18.52 4.90 -0.17
CA ASN A 3 -17.24 4.32 -0.57
C ASN A 3 -16.22 5.35 -1.01
N ILE A 4 -16.63 6.37 -1.75
CA ILE A 4 -15.71 7.38 -2.28
C ILE A 4 -15.29 8.36 -1.17
N GLU A 5 -16.17 8.66 -0.24
CA GLU A 5 -15.86 9.47 0.94
C GLU A 5 -14.82 8.77 1.82
N PHE A 6 -15.00 7.46 2.07
CA PHE A 6 -14.02 6.66 2.79
C PHE A 6 -12.66 6.65 2.07
N LEU A 7 -12.65 6.35 0.78
CA LEU A 7 -11.43 6.30 -0.03
C LEU A 7 -10.69 7.65 0.03
N THR A 8 -11.40 8.75 -0.22
CA THR A 8 -10.83 10.11 -0.21
C THR A 8 -10.25 10.46 1.17
N ARG A 9 -11.00 10.22 2.23
CA ARG A 9 -10.55 10.50 3.60
C ARG A 9 -9.35 9.63 3.99
N TYR A 10 -9.37 8.37 3.61
CA TYR A 10 -8.30 7.41 3.91
C TYR A 10 -7.01 7.77 3.17
N LEU A 11 -7.06 8.05 1.87
CA LEU A 11 -5.88 8.41 1.08
C LEU A 11 -5.30 9.81 1.44
N ASN A 12 -6.16 10.79 1.75
CA ASN A 12 -5.69 12.13 2.11
C ASN A 12 -5.10 12.21 3.51
N ASN A 13 -5.42 11.26 4.39
CA ASN A 13 -4.76 11.17 5.68
C ASN A 13 -3.35 10.61 5.51
N ALA A 14 -2.34 11.25 6.07
CA ALA A 14 -0.98 10.73 6.05
C ALA A 14 -0.87 9.45 6.90
N SER A 15 -0.15 8.47 6.38
CA SER A 15 0.12 7.19 7.04
C SER A 15 1.58 6.76 6.83
N PRO A 16 2.56 7.62 7.15
CA PRO A 16 3.96 7.30 6.88
C PRO A 16 4.42 6.09 7.70
N THR A 17 5.28 5.28 7.09
CA THR A 17 5.83 4.07 7.71
C THR A 17 6.31 4.32 9.14
N GLY A 18 5.79 3.55 10.09
CA GLY A 18 6.03 3.69 11.53
C GLY A 18 5.14 4.72 12.25
N PHE A 19 4.25 5.41 11.52
CA PHE A 19 3.32 6.43 12.04
C PHE A 19 1.92 6.27 11.45
N GLU A 20 1.47 5.04 11.24
CA GLU A 20 0.24 4.70 10.52
C GLU A 20 -1.03 4.87 11.37
N SER A 21 -0.91 5.13 12.67
CA SER A 21 -2.01 5.03 13.64
C SER A 21 -3.26 5.83 13.26
N SER A 22 -3.11 7.03 12.71
CA SER A 22 -4.26 7.85 12.31
C SER A 22 -4.99 7.28 11.07
N GLY A 23 -4.24 6.79 10.09
CA GLY A 23 -4.79 6.10 8.92
C GLY A 23 -5.48 4.80 9.29
N GLN A 24 -4.85 4.03 10.17
CA GLN A 24 -5.41 2.79 10.71
C GLN A 24 -6.71 3.02 11.51
N GLN A 25 -6.81 4.12 12.25
CA GLN A 25 -8.05 4.46 12.95
C GLN A 25 -9.19 4.74 11.96
N ILE A 26 -8.93 5.48 10.87
CA ILE A 26 -9.93 5.76 9.82
C ILE A 26 -10.37 4.45 9.17
N TRP A 27 -9.42 3.58 8.85
CA TRP A 27 -9.69 2.28 8.24
C TRP A 27 -10.50 1.37 9.16
N LEU A 28 -10.13 1.29 10.42
CA LEU A 28 -10.83 0.49 11.44
C LEU A 28 -12.27 1.00 11.65
N ASP A 29 -12.47 2.31 11.74
CA ASP A 29 -13.80 2.89 11.94
C ASP A 29 -14.75 2.58 10.76
N TYR A 30 -14.19 2.49 9.54
CA TYR A 30 -14.95 2.03 8.39
C TYR A 30 -15.23 0.52 8.43
N LEU A 31 -14.26 -0.29 8.84
CA LEU A 31 -14.35 -1.76 8.82
C LEU A 31 -15.25 -2.32 9.93
N LYS A 32 -15.26 -1.72 11.12
CA LYS A 32 -15.96 -2.22 12.33
C LYS A 32 -17.37 -2.77 12.09
N PRO A 33 -18.25 -2.12 11.31
CA PRO A 33 -19.61 -2.61 11.10
C PRO A 33 -19.70 -3.94 10.31
N TYR A 34 -18.58 -4.33 9.66
CA TYR A 34 -18.58 -5.44 8.71
C TYR A 34 -17.82 -6.67 9.23
N VAL A 35 -17.29 -6.62 10.46
CA VAL A 35 -16.58 -7.73 11.11
C VAL A 35 -17.23 -8.08 12.45
N ASP A 36 -16.95 -9.26 12.98
CA ASP A 36 -17.50 -9.70 14.27
C ASP A 36 -16.65 -9.17 15.43
N THR A 37 -15.33 -9.10 15.23
CA THR A 37 -14.39 -8.56 16.20
C THR A 37 -13.14 -8.03 15.48
N TYR A 38 -12.24 -7.41 16.22
CA TYR A 38 -10.96 -6.92 15.68
C TYR A 38 -9.85 -6.95 16.74
N THR A 39 -8.61 -6.96 16.28
CA THR A 39 -7.42 -6.77 17.12
C THR A 39 -6.51 -5.72 16.52
N VAL A 40 -5.77 -5.03 17.39
CA VAL A 40 -4.69 -4.11 17.01
C VAL A 40 -3.43 -4.58 17.72
N ASP A 41 -2.32 -4.71 17.01
CA ASP A 41 -1.06 -5.07 17.65
C ASP A 41 -0.28 -3.85 18.19
N THR A 42 0.84 -4.09 18.82
CA THR A 42 1.66 -3.04 19.45
C THR A 42 2.21 -2.03 18.45
N TYR A 43 2.40 -2.43 17.19
CA TYR A 43 2.89 -1.54 16.12
C TYR A 43 1.78 -0.93 15.28
N GLY A 44 0.50 -1.27 15.56
CA GLY A 44 -0.65 -0.65 14.93
C GLY A 44 -1.22 -1.39 13.72
N SER A 45 -0.76 -2.63 13.42
CA SER A 45 -1.46 -3.46 12.42
C SER A 45 -2.86 -3.78 12.91
N VAL A 46 -3.84 -3.60 12.05
CA VAL A 46 -5.26 -3.84 12.37
C VAL A 46 -5.74 -5.11 11.68
N VAL A 47 -6.43 -5.96 12.43
CA VAL A 47 -7.03 -7.20 11.93
C VAL A 47 -8.52 -7.21 12.27
N GLY A 48 -9.38 -7.08 11.28
CA GLY A 48 -10.81 -7.36 11.41
C GLY A 48 -11.07 -8.85 11.22
N ILE A 49 -11.99 -9.44 11.99
CA ILE A 49 -12.20 -10.88 12.00
C ILE A 49 -13.69 -11.18 11.82
N ILE A 50 -13.98 -12.06 10.86
CA ILE A 50 -15.31 -12.64 10.63
C ILE A 50 -15.20 -14.13 10.98
N ASN A 51 -16.15 -14.64 11.77
CA ASN A 51 -16.20 -16.02 12.27
C ASN A 51 -14.92 -16.43 13.04
N PRO A 52 -14.61 -15.76 14.18
CA PRO A 52 -13.35 -15.91 14.91
C PRO A 52 -13.10 -17.31 15.50
N ASP A 53 -14.18 -18.08 15.74
CA ASP A 53 -14.10 -19.40 16.39
C ASP A 53 -13.80 -20.55 15.40
N ALA A 54 -13.81 -20.27 14.11
CA ALA A 54 -13.51 -21.27 13.10
C ALA A 54 -12.01 -21.65 13.11
N PRO A 55 -11.68 -22.96 13.08
CA PRO A 55 -10.31 -23.42 13.17
C PRO A 55 -9.49 -23.15 11.90
N TYR A 56 -10.12 -23.17 10.72
CA TYR A 56 -9.47 -22.88 9.44
C TYR A 56 -9.41 -21.38 9.21
N LYS A 57 -8.22 -20.83 9.03
CA LYS A 57 -7.98 -19.40 9.01
C LYS A 57 -7.55 -18.92 7.63
N VAL A 58 -8.27 -17.97 7.10
CA VAL A 58 -8.01 -17.33 5.81
C VAL A 58 -7.71 -15.86 6.03
N VAL A 59 -6.61 -15.38 5.46
CA VAL A 59 -6.22 -13.98 5.50
C VAL A 59 -6.45 -13.34 4.13
N ILE A 60 -7.02 -12.13 4.10
CA ILE A 60 -6.88 -11.16 3.02
C ILE A 60 -6.09 -9.98 3.57
N GLU A 61 -5.10 -9.49 2.84
CA GLU A 61 -4.15 -8.54 3.38
C GLU A 61 -3.73 -7.47 2.38
N ALA A 62 -3.49 -6.27 2.91
CA ALA A 62 -2.83 -5.14 2.25
C ALA A 62 -2.02 -4.34 3.28
N HIS A 63 -1.12 -3.44 2.83
CA HIS A 63 -0.41 -2.60 3.77
C HIS A 63 -0.99 -1.19 3.90
N ALA A 64 -0.81 -0.62 5.09
CA ALA A 64 -1.39 0.64 5.54
C ALA A 64 -0.44 1.82 5.42
N ASP A 65 0.86 1.54 5.31
CA ASP A 65 1.90 2.56 5.30
C ASP A 65 2.15 3.13 3.90
N GLU A 66 2.81 4.26 3.90
CA GLU A 66 3.29 4.96 2.71
C GLU A 66 4.73 5.42 2.90
N ILE A 67 5.48 5.51 1.82
CA ILE A 67 6.82 6.10 1.79
C ILE A 67 6.79 7.55 2.27
N SER A 68 7.87 7.99 2.90
CA SER A 68 7.97 9.32 3.49
C SER A 68 9.43 9.72 3.72
N TRP A 69 9.64 10.78 4.49
CA TRP A 69 10.96 11.26 4.86
C TRP A 69 10.99 11.52 6.36
N PHE A 70 12.19 11.50 6.94
CA PHE A 70 12.45 12.01 8.29
C PHE A 70 13.27 13.30 8.21
N VAL A 71 12.93 14.29 9.04
CA VAL A 71 13.83 15.40 9.35
C VAL A 71 15.10 14.82 9.95
N ASN A 72 16.25 15.04 9.29
CA ASN A 72 17.54 14.51 9.73
C ASN A 72 18.46 15.58 10.28
N HIS A 73 18.45 16.78 9.70
CA HIS A 73 19.30 17.89 10.13
C HIS A 73 18.61 19.22 9.86
N ILE A 74 18.76 20.17 10.77
CA ILE A 74 18.27 21.55 10.64
C ILE A 74 19.49 22.46 10.67
N THR A 75 19.67 23.26 9.61
CA THR A 75 20.76 24.23 9.55
C THR A 75 20.49 25.46 10.39
N GLU A 76 21.53 26.21 10.73
CA GLU A 76 21.36 27.47 11.50
C GLU A 76 20.54 28.51 10.72
N ASP A 77 20.56 28.45 9.37
CA ASP A 77 19.76 29.34 8.49
C ASP A 77 18.31 28.86 8.27
N GLY A 78 17.87 27.79 8.97
CA GLY A 78 16.48 27.34 8.94
C GLY A 78 16.12 26.42 7.77
N TYR A 79 17.06 25.78 7.12
CA TYR A 79 16.79 24.71 6.12
C TYR A 79 16.82 23.34 6.75
N ILE A 80 16.07 22.40 6.17
CA ILE A 80 15.90 21.04 6.69
C ILE A 80 16.42 20.04 5.67
N TYR A 81 17.35 19.18 6.09
CA TYR A 81 17.80 18.00 5.34
C TYR A 81 17.08 16.76 5.84
N VAL A 82 16.79 15.82 4.92
CA VAL A 82 15.95 14.66 5.20
C VAL A 82 16.67 13.32 5.01
N ARG A 83 16.08 12.27 5.57
CA ARG A 83 16.39 10.86 5.26
C ARG A 83 15.16 10.19 4.67
N ARG A 84 15.38 9.17 3.85
CA ARG A 84 14.30 8.30 3.37
C ARG A 84 13.66 7.53 4.51
N ASN A 85 12.36 7.35 4.40
CA ASN A 85 11.57 6.39 5.14
C ASN A 85 10.82 5.55 4.10
N GLY A 86 11.30 4.32 3.85
CA GLY A 86 10.89 3.53 2.70
C GLY A 86 11.56 3.97 1.38
N GLY A 87 10.88 3.72 0.27
CA GLY A 87 11.39 3.91 -1.10
C GLY A 87 11.31 5.34 -1.66
N SER A 88 11.28 6.38 -0.81
CA SER A 88 11.17 7.78 -1.25
C SER A 88 12.30 8.21 -2.20
N ASP A 89 11.95 8.85 -3.32
CA ASP A 89 12.89 9.22 -4.37
C ASP A 89 13.29 10.71 -4.29
N ALA A 90 14.59 10.97 -4.14
CA ALA A 90 15.14 12.32 -4.10
C ALA A 90 14.97 13.07 -5.44
N VAL A 91 14.89 12.34 -6.56
CA VAL A 91 14.78 12.94 -7.91
C VAL A 91 13.47 13.68 -8.11
N ILE A 92 12.38 13.20 -7.51
CA ILE A 92 11.07 13.85 -7.63
C ILE A 92 10.80 14.90 -6.56
N ALA A 93 11.67 14.99 -5.54
CA ALA A 93 11.46 15.89 -4.41
C ALA A 93 11.51 17.39 -4.76
N PRO A 94 12.43 17.88 -5.62
CA PRO A 94 12.53 19.30 -5.96
C PRO A 94 11.19 19.89 -6.43
N SER A 95 10.84 21.06 -5.90
CA SER A 95 9.62 21.82 -6.20
C SER A 95 8.33 21.22 -5.65
N MET A 96 8.39 20.15 -4.85
CA MET A 96 7.21 19.56 -4.22
C MET A 96 6.85 20.24 -2.91
N ARG A 97 5.54 20.35 -2.62
CA ARG A 97 5.03 20.78 -1.33
C ARG A 97 4.99 19.61 -0.35
N VAL A 98 5.27 19.91 0.92
CA VAL A 98 5.30 18.90 1.97
C VAL A 98 4.53 19.30 3.21
N ASN A 99 4.13 18.29 3.96
CA ASN A 99 3.61 18.38 5.31
C ASN A 99 4.65 17.79 6.27
N ILE A 100 5.12 18.57 7.22
CA ILE A 100 5.97 18.10 8.32
C ILE A 100 5.04 17.86 9.52
N HIS A 101 5.00 16.61 9.98
CA HIS A 101 4.14 16.20 11.09
C HIS A 101 4.89 16.41 12.39
N THR A 102 4.40 17.33 13.22
CA THR A 102 4.99 17.69 14.52
C THR A 102 3.99 17.45 15.65
N ASP A 103 4.46 17.44 16.89
CA ASP A 103 3.59 17.34 18.08
C ASP A 103 2.64 18.56 18.24
N LYS A 104 2.94 19.67 17.56
CA LYS A 104 2.12 20.89 17.54
C LYS A 104 1.15 20.95 16.36
N GLY A 105 1.16 19.93 15.50
CA GLY A 105 0.38 19.89 14.26
C GLY A 105 1.24 19.88 13.00
N ILE A 106 0.64 20.20 11.86
CA ILE A 106 1.30 20.15 10.55
C ILE A 106 1.95 21.50 10.23
N VAL A 107 3.27 21.46 9.97
CA VAL A 107 4.02 22.58 9.41
C VAL A 107 4.15 22.37 7.90
N LYS A 108 3.75 23.37 7.12
CA LYS A 108 3.88 23.34 5.66
C LYS A 108 5.30 23.71 5.23
N GLY A 109 5.82 23.05 4.22
CA GLY A 109 7.12 23.35 3.62
C GLY A 109 7.15 23.04 2.14
N VAL A 110 8.29 23.33 1.52
CA VAL A 110 8.56 23.01 0.12
C VAL A 110 9.96 22.42 -0.02
N PHE A 111 10.14 21.44 -0.86
CA PHE A 111 11.49 21.10 -1.32
C PHE A 111 11.96 22.20 -2.28
N GLY A 112 12.94 22.99 -1.83
CA GLY A 112 13.53 24.04 -2.61
C GLY A 112 14.44 23.48 -3.73
N TRP A 113 14.57 24.26 -4.81
CA TRP A 113 15.55 23.96 -5.86
C TRP A 113 16.03 25.26 -6.51
N PRO A 114 17.33 25.41 -6.83
CA PRO A 114 17.83 26.62 -7.45
C PRO A 114 17.17 26.90 -8.80
N ALA A 115 16.88 28.18 -9.09
CA ALA A 115 16.30 28.58 -10.36
C ALA A 115 17.24 28.25 -11.54
N ILE A 116 16.67 27.95 -12.71
CA ILE A 116 17.44 27.62 -13.92
C ILE A 116 18.47 28.70 -14.30
N HIS A 117 18.15 29.97 -14.02
CA HIS A 117 19.01 31.10 -14.33
C HIS A 117 20.34 31.15 -13.55
N VAL A 118 20.40 30.48 -12.40
CA VAL A 118 21.61 30.45 -11.53
C VAL A 118 22.28 29.09 -11.55
N ARG A 119 21.73 28.11 -12.27
CA ARG A 119 22.34 26.79 -12.44
C ARG A 119 23.19 26.72 -13.71
N ASN A 120 24.24 25.95 -13.65
CA ASN A 120 24.97 25.56 -14.87
C ASN A 120 24.39 24.19 -15.31
N VAL A 121 23.42 24.20 -16.22
CA VAL A 121 22.65 23.01 -16.65
C VAL A 121 23.55 21.88 -17.14
N ASP A 122 24.71 22.20 -17.75
CA ASP A 122 25.65 21.20 -18.23
C ASP A 122 26.44 20.50 -17.11
N LYS A 123 26.38 21.05 -15.89
CA LYS A 123 27.06 20.55 -14.69
C LYS A 123 26.12 20.31 -13.52
N ASP A 124 24.81 20.35 -13.76
CA ASP A 124 23.82 20.11 -12.71
C ASP A 124 23.94 18.69 -12.16
N GLU A 125 24.08 18.60 -10.85
CA GLU A 125 24.01 17.32 -10.15
C GLU A 125 22.54 16.87 -10.03
N MET A 126 22.32 15.58 -10.21
CA MET A 126 21.02 14.99 -9.95
C MET A 126 20.59 15.21 -8.49
N PRO A 127 19.31 15.41 -8.21
CA PRO A 127 18.80 15.47 -6.84
C PRO A 127 19.16 14.19 -6.05
N THR A 128 19.76 14.38 -4.89
CA THR A 128 20.15 13.33 -3.96
C THR A 128 19.84 13.77 -2.53
N LEU A 129 19.91 12.87 -1.56
CA LEU A 129 19.76 13.21 -0.14
C LEU A 129 20.76 14.25 0.38
N LYS A 130 21.86 14.49 -0.36
CA LYS A 130 22.90 15.44 0.02
C LYS A 130 22.58 16.87 -0.41
N ASN A 131 21.75 17.05 -1.44
CA ASN A 131 21.49 18.35 -2.05
C ASN A 131 20.01 18.76 -2.11
N ILE A 132 19.07 17.89 -1.73
CA ILE A 132 17.67 18.28 -1.52
C ILE A 132 17.50 18.83 -0.10
N PHE A 133 16.67 19.85 0.04
CA PHE A 133 16.35 20.46 1.32
C PHE A 133 14.91 20.99 1.34
N ILE A 134 14.34 21.10 2.55
CA ILE A 134 13.01 21.69 2.76
C ILE A 134 13.18 23.09 3.34
N ASP A 135 12.35 24.01 2.85
CA ASP A 135 12.17 25.37 3.33
C ASP A 135 10.73 25.53 3.86
N CYS A 136 10.60 25.99 5.09
CA CYS A 136 9.31 26.31 5.75
C CYS A 136 9.10 27.82 5.92
N GLY A 137 9.95 28.65 5.29
CA GLY A 137 9.93 30.11 5.44
C GLY A 137 10.49 30.59 6.78
N ALA A 138 11.18 29.75 7.55
CA ALA A 138 11.84 30.12 8.79
C ALA A 138 13.17 30.83 8.51
N ARG A 139 13.50 31.86 9.30
CA ARG A 139 14.72 32.65 9.15
C ARG A 139 15.94 32.02 9.79
N ASN A 140 15.71 31.07 10.71
CA ASN A 140 16.77 30.37 11.44
C ASN A 140 16.20 29.10 12.10
N LYS A 141 17.10 28.32 12.67
CA LYS A 141 16.81 27.07 13.36
C LYS A 141 15.86 27.25 14.57
N GLU A 142 16.03 28.32 15.35
CA GLU A 142 15.21 28.58 16.52
C GLU A 142 13.74 28.77 16.11
N GLU A 143 13.47 29.47 15.02
CA GLU A 143 12.14 29.68 14.51
C GLU A 143 11.48 28.33 14.10
N LEU A 144 12.22 27.43 13.43
CA LEU A 144 11.74 26.07 13.14
C LEU A 144 11.43 25.26 14.39
N LEU A 145 12.30 25.30 15.40
CA LEU A 145 12.06 24.63 16.68
C LEU A 145 10.81 25.18 17.38
N ASN A 146 10.59 26.49 17.30
CA ASN A 146 9.39 27.15 17.84
C ASN A 146 8.11 26.73 17.09
N MET A 147 8.19 26.44 15.78
CA MET A 147 7.10 25.86 15.00
C MET A 147 6.83 24.39 15.37
N GLY A 148 7.73 23.75 16.12
CA GLY A 148 7.64 22.34 16.53
C GLY A 148 8.42 21.38 15.67
N VAL A 149 9.16 21.87 14.66
CA VAL A 149 9.98 21.00 13.78
C VAL A 149 11.26 20.60 14.52
N HIS A 150 11.50 19.30 14.60
CA HIS A 150 12.72 18.73 15.20
C HIS A 150 13.23 17.53 14.40
N VAL A 151 14.42 17.08 14.67
CA VAL A 151 14.97 15.84 14.09
C VAL A 151 14.08 14.67 14.48
N GLY A 152 13.65 13.86 13.49
CA GLY A 152 12.72 12.75 13.68
C GLY A 152 11.27 13.07 13.32
N CYS A 153 10.89 14.35 13.07
CA CYS A 153 9.60 14.65 12.47
C CYS A 153 9.46 13.96 11.13
N VAL A 154 8.29 13.37 10.88
CA VAL A 154 7.99 12.71 9.60
C VAL A 154 7.51 13.75 8.59
N VAL A 155 7.87 13.56 7.33
CA VAL A 155 7.52 14.46 6.23
C VAL A 155 6.83 13.66 5.12
N THR A 156 5.66 14.09 4.70
CA THR A 156 4.95 13.54 3.55
C THR A 156 4.77 14.58 2.46
N PHE A 157 4.64 14.17 1.22
CA PHE A 157 4.17 15.08 0.17
C PHE A 157 2.75 15.56 0.49
N ALA A 158 2.42 16.78 0.06
CA ALA A 158 1.15 17.44 0.37
C ALA A 158 0.05 17.22 -0.68
N ASP A 159 0.32 16.36 -1.65
CA ASP A 159 -0.62 16.06 -2.75
C ASP A 159 -1.81 15.27 -2.23
N GLU A 160 -2.99 15.62 -2.73
CA GLU A 160 -4.26 15.00 -2.36
C GLU A 160 -4.76 14.07 -3.46
N PHE A 161 -5.62 13.15 -3.06
CA PHE A 161 -6.34 12.26 -3.96
C PHE A 161 -7.22 13.05 -4.93
N THR A 162 -7.19 12.68 -6.20
CA THR A 162 -8.02 13.24 -7.25
C THR A 162 -8.40 12.17 -8.27
N THR A 163 -9.26 12.53 -9.21
CA THR A 163 -9.65 11.64 -10.31
C THR A 163 -9.31 12.26 -11.66
N LEU A 164 -9.06 11.41 -12.65
CA LEU A 164 -8.84 11.83 -14.03
C LEU A 164 -9.78 11.11 -15.01
N ASN A 165 -9.97 11.72 -16.19
CA ASN A 165 -10.73 11.14 -17.30
C ASN A 165 -12.14 10.70 -16.88
N LYS A 166 -12.94 11.63 -16.34
CA LYS A 166 -14.32 11.37 -15.89
C LYS A 166 -14.39 10.21 -14.88
N ASP A 167 -13.58 10.29 -13.85
CA ASP A 167 -13.48 9.34 -12.73
C ASP A 167 -13.08 7.91 -13.11
N LYS A 168 -12.48 7.72 -14.30
CA LYS A 168 -11.95 6.41 -14.70
C LYS A 168 -10.66 6.05 -13.98
N TYR A 169 -9.88 7.06 -13.58
CA TYR A 169 -8.62 6.86 -12.90
C TYR A 169 -8.63 7.55 -11.54
N TYR A 170 -8.10 6.87 -10.55
CA TYR A 170 -7.74 7.41 -9.26
C TYR A 170 -6.27 7.84 -9.30
N VAL A 171 -5.98 9.02 -8.79
CA VAL A 171 -4.63 9.60 -8.79
C VAL A 171 -4.34 10.22 -7.43
N GLY A 172 -3.16 9.95 -6.91
CA GLY A 172 -2.69 10.53 -5.66
C GLY A 172 -1.41 9.85 -5.19
N ARG A 173 -0.83 10.38 -4.13
CA ARG A 173 0.21 9.66 -3.40
C ARG A 173 -0.40 8.47 -2.65
N ALA A 174 0.42 7.49 -2.32
CA ALA A 174 0.06 6.39 -1.42
C ALA A 174 -1.12 5.50 -1.89
N LEU A 175 -1.40 5.45 -3.21
CA LEU A 175 -2.18 4.36 -3.76
C LEU A 175 -1.48 3.02 -3.53
N ASP A 176 -0.15 3.03 -3.53
CA ASP A 176 0.71 2.01 -3.00
C ASP A 176 0.77 2.10 -1.47
N ASN A 177 0.22 1.15 -0.68
CA ASN A 177 -0.83 0.18 -1.09
C ASN A 177 -2.11 0.43 -0.29
N ARG A 178 -2.37 1.71 0.02
CA ARG A 178 -3.57 2.09 0.75
C ARG A 178 -4.85 1.85 -0.07
N ILE A 179 -4.73 1.80 -1.40
CA ILE A 179 -5.82 1.32 -2.25
C ILE A 179 -6.13 -0.15 -1.97
N GLY A 180 -5.12 -0.97 -1.66
CA GLY A 180 -5.29 -2.34 -1.19
C GLY A 180 -6.08 -2.41 0.11
N GLY A 181 -5.74 -1.55 1.09
CA GLY A 181 -6.50 -1.42 2.34
C GLY A 181 -7.98 -1.09 2.08
N TYR A 182 -8.26 -0.20 1.13
CA TYR A 182 -9.62 0.06 0.67
C TYR A 182 -10.28 -1.19 0.09
N MET A 183 -9.58 -1.91 -0.81
CA MET A 183 -10.13 -3.08 -1.49
C MET A 183 -10.54 -4.20 -0.52
N ILE A 184 -9.68 -4.55 0.44
CA ILE A 184 -9.99 -5.60 1.42
C ILE A 184 -11.14 -5.20 2.37
N ALA A 185 -11.27 -3.91 2.71
CA ALA A 185 -12.40 -3.42 3.48
C ALA A 185 -13.72 -3.51 2.69
N GLN A 186 -13.69 -3.25 1.37
CA GLN A 186 -14.86 -3.44 0.50
C GLN A 186 -15.28 -4.91 0.38
N VAL A 187 -14.31 -5.85 0.35
CA VAL A 187 -14.62 -7.29 0.38
C VAL A 187 -15.37 -7.66 1.66
N ALA A 188 -14.89 -7.24 2.83
CA ALA A 188 -15.56 -7.49 4.11
C ALA A 188 -16.97 -6.89 4.14
N ARG A 189 -17.12 -5.64 3.65
CA ARG A 189 -18.42 -4.99 3.53
C ARG A 189 -19.38 -5.79 2.66
N GLN A 190 -18.96 -6.18 1.43
CA GLN A 190 -19.80 -6.94 0.51
C GLN A 190 -20.23 -8.31 1.10
N LEU A 191 -19.34 -9.00 1.80
CA LEU A 191 -19.67 -10.25 2.49
C LEU A 191 -20.78 -10.02 3.51
N ARG A 192 -20.68 -8.97 4.33
CA ARG A 192 -21.67 -8.65 5.36
C ARG A 192 -23.01 -8.19 4.76
N GLU A 193 -23.01 -7.25 3.81
CA GLU A 193 -24.21 -6.71 3.17
C GLU A 193 -24.96 -7.78 2.38
N ASN A 194 -24.26 -8.68 1.70
CA ASN A 194 -24.83 -9.80 0.96
C ASN A 194 -25.15 -11.01 1.86
N LYS A 195 -25.01 -10.87 3.19
CA LYS A 195 -25.31 -11.91 4.18
C LYS A 195 -24.63 -13.25 3.87
N LYS A 196 -23.37 -13.20 3.44
CA LYS A 196 -22.58 -14.39 3.16
C LYS A 196 -21.99 -14.94 4.45
N ASN A 197 -22.28 -16.21 4.72
CA ASN A 197 -21.70 -16.95 5.84
C ASN A 197 -20.50 -17.75 5.32
N LEU A 198 -19.33 -17.50 5.89
CA LEU A 198 -18.12 -18.26 5.63
C LEU A 198 -18.02 -19.39 6.66
N GLU A 199 -17.64 -20.58 6.20
CA GLU A 199 -17.45 -21.74 7.08
C GLU A 199 -16.09 -21.74 7.78
N TYR A 200 -15.25 -20.69 7.56
CA TYR A 200 -13.92 -20.51 8.10
C TYR A 200 -13.76 -19.09 8.69
N GLY A 201 -12.73 -18.89 9.45
CA GLY A 201 -12.37 -17.58 10.00
C GLY A 201 -11.69 -16.72 8.93
N LEU A 202 -12.29 -15.58 8.58
CA LEU A 202 -11.69 -14.59 7.68
C LEU A 202 -11.04 -13.47 8.48
N TYR A 203 -9.76 -13.25 8.25
CA TYR A 203 -8.95 -12.21 8.86
C TYR A 203 -8.61 -11.15 7.81
N VAL A 204 -9.19 -9.97 7.95
CA VAL A 204 -8.98 -8.81 7.08
C VAL A 204 -7.87 -7.99 7.70
N VAL A 205 -6.70 -8.00 7.10
CA VAL A 205 -5.46 -7.48 7.68
C VAL A 205 -5.00 -6.22 6.94
N ASN A 206 -4.85 -5.13 7.68
CA ASN A 206 -4.18 -3.92 7.18
C ASN A 206 -2.85 -3.80 7.95
N ALA A 207 -1.77 -4.29 7.34
CA ALA A 207 -0.47 -4.41 8.00
C ALA A 207 0.31 -3.10 7.94
N VAL A 208 1.16 -2.85 8.93
CA VAL A 208 2.07 -1.69 8.98
C VAL A 208 3.45 -2.03 8.46
N GLN A 209 4.24 -1.01 8.10
CA GLN A 209 5.68 -1.12 7.85
C GLN A 209 6.07 -2.14 6.76
N GLU A 210 5.28 -2.21 5.68
CA GLU A 210 5.64 -2.97 4.48
C GLU A 210 6.89 -2.37 3.83
N GLU A 211 6.89 -1.06 3.63
CA GLU A 211 7.85 -0.25 2.87
C GLU A 211 9.30 -0.30 3.40
N ILE A 212 9.49 -0.84 4.59
CA ILE A 212 10.82 -1.02 5.22
C ILE A 212 11.16 -2.49 5.46
N GLY A 213 10.48 -3.41 4.77
CA GLY A 213 10.79 -4.83 4.76
C GLY A 213 9.74 -5.73 5.37
N LEU A 214 8.45 -5.53 5.07
CA LEU A 214 7.32 -6.45 5.29
C LEU A 214 7.05 -6.75 6.79
N ARG A 215 7.35 -5.80 7.70
CA ARG A 215 7.44 -6.08 9.14
C ARG A 215 6.10 -6.44 9.77
N GLY A 216 5.04 -5.70 9.46
CA GLY A 216 3.70 -5.97 9.97
C GLY A 216 3.18 -7.33 9.53
N ALA A 217 3.33 -7.65 8.26
CA ALA A 217 2.94 -8.94 7.70
C ALA A 217 3.67 -10.12 8.37
N GLU A 218 4.98 -9.98 8.62
CA GLU A 218 5.77 -10.99 9.32
C GLU A 218 5.23 -11.25 10.74
N MET A 219 4.94 -10.19 11.50
CA MET A 219 4.38 -10.30 12.85
C MET A 219 2.99 -10.95 12.84
N ILE A 220 2.12 -10.54 11.89
CA ILE A 220 0.76 -11.07 11.76
C ILE A 220 0.79 -12.54 11.34
N ALA A 221 1.58 -12.91 10.34
CA ALA A 221 1.66 -14.29 9.85
C ALA A 221 2.12 -15.25 10.98
N ARG A 222 3.11 -14.85 11.76
CA ARG A 222 3.59 -15.63 12.92
C ARG A 222 2.53 -15.78 14.03
N ARG A 223 1.76 -14.73 14.29
CA ARG A 223 0.73 -14.71 15.33
C ARG A 223 -0.51 -15.50 14.94
N LEU A 224 -1.03 -15.29 13.72
CA LEU A 224 -2.28 -15.89 13.27
C LEU A 224 -2.10 -17.34 12.84
N LYS A 225 -0.96 -17.69 12.24
CA LYS A 225 -0.70 -18.99 11.62
C LYS A 225 -1.83 -19.38 10.68
N PRO A 226 -2.11 -18.61 9.62
CA PRO A 226 -3.22 -18.89 8.73
C PRO A 226 -2.93 -20.10 7.84
N ASP A 227 -4.02 -20.76 7.38
CA ASP A 227 -3.95 -21.83 6.39
C ASP A 227 -3.77 -21.29 4.99
N VAL A 228 -4.43 -20.15 4.69
CA VAL A 228 -4.40 -19.47 3.39
C VAL A 228 -4.21 -17.97 3.58
N ALA A 229 -3.43 -17.34 2.70
CA ALA A 229 -3.30 -15.90 2.66
C ALA A 229 -3.40 -15.37 1.22
N ILE A 230 -4.31 -14.45 0.98
CA ILE A 230 -4.44 -13.72 -0.28
C ILE A 230 -4.02 -12.29 -0.03
N ILE A 231 -2.89 -11.92 -0.57
CA ILE A 231 -2.33 -10.60 -0.46
C ILE A 231 -2.72 -9.78 -1.69
N THR A 232 -3.09 -8.54 -1.50
CA THR A 232 -3.22 -7.58 -2.60
C THR A 232 -2.19 -6.48 -2.44
N ASP A 233 -1.54 -6.17 -3.54
CA ASP A 233 -0.55 -5.12 -3.63
C ASP A 233 -0.61 -4.48 -5.02
N VAL A 234 0.22 -3.50 -5.29
CA VAL A 234 0.31 -2.89 -6.61
C VAL A 234 1.42 -3.53 -7.46
N CYS A 235 1.39 -3.32 -8.76
CA CYS A 235 2.48 -3.67 -9.66
C CYS A 235 2.59 -2.64 -10.79
N HIS A 236 3.73 -2.58 -11.46
CA HIS A 236 3.95 -1.60 -12.52
C HIS A 236 3.04 -1.81 -13.73
N ASP A 237 2.33 -0.75 -14.15
CA ASP A 237 1.84 -0.62 -15.53
C ASP A 237 3.05 -0.41 -16.45
N THR A 238 3.21 -1.27 -17.43
CA THR A 238 4.37 -1.23 -18.35
C THR A 238 4.06 -0.56 -19.69
N GLN A 239 2.91 0.11 -19.79
CA GLN A 239 2.52 0.85 -21.00
C GLN A 239 3.06 2.28 -21.02
N SER A 240 3.51 2.78 -19.86
CA SER A 240 4.13 4.10 -19.76
C SER A 240 5.44 4.18 -20.55
N PRO A 241 5.79 5.33 -21.15
CA PRO A 241 7.10 5.50 -21.77
C PRO A 241 8.24 5.10 -20.83
N MET A 242 9.35 4.62 -21.37
CA MET A 242 10.56 4.18 -20.66
C MET A 242 10.50 2.76 -20.07
N TYR A 243 9.34 2.09 -20.03
CA TYR A 243 9.31 0.67 -19.66
C TYR A 243 9.68 -0.25 -20.82
N LYS A 244 10.46 -1.29 -20.53
CA LYS A 244 10.84 -2.31 -21.50
C LYS A 244 10.05 -3.60 -21.22
N LYS A 245 9.04 -3.86 -22.03
CA LYS A 245 8.15 -5.02 -21.86
C LYS A 245 8.85 -6.37 -21.85
N VAL A 246 9.96 -6.50 -22.58
CA VAL A 246 10.75 -7.74 -22.60
C VAL A 246 11.38 -8.04 -21.23
N GLU A 247 11.70 -7.01 -20.47
CA GLU A 247 12.32 -7.13 -19.15
C GLU A 247 11.27 -7.17 -18.01
N GLN A 248 10.16 -6.46 -18.16
CA GLN A 248 9.23 -6.14 -17.07
C GLN A 248 7.82 -6.74 -17.26
N GLY A 249 7.58 -7.44 -18.37
CA GLY A 249 6.27 -7.97 -18.74
C GLY A 249 5.41 -6.95 -19.48
N ASP A 250 4.23 -7.38 -19.95
CA ASP A 250 3.26 -6.55 -20.68
C ASP A 250 1.97 -6.43 -19.85
N LEU A 251 1.99 -5.48 -18.90
CA LEU A 251 0.91 -5.24 -17.96
C LEU A 251 0.32 -3.84 -18.18
N ALA A 252 -0.99 -3.72 -18.04
CA ALA A 252 -1.69 -2.46 -18.33
C ALA A 252 -2.84 -2.20 -17.36
N CYS A 253 -2.97 -0.95 -16.92
CA CYS A 253 -4.20 -0.45 -16.33
C CYS A 253 -5.38 -0.58 -17.30
N GLY A 254 -6.53 -1.03 -16.81
CA GLY A 254 -7.74 -1.27 -17.60
C GLY A 254 -7.83 -2.66 -18.22
N LYS A 255 -6.91 -3.56 -17.87
CA LYS A 255 -6.94 -4.98 -18.29
C LYS A 255 -7.17 -5.97 -17.16
N GLY A 256 -7.59 -5.49 -16.00
CA GLY A 256 -7.86 -6.29 -14.81
C GLY A 256 -6.64 -6.55 -13.92
N PRO A 257 -6.84 -7.16 -12.76
CA PRO A 257 -5.80 -7.52 -11.83
C PRO A 257 -4.75 -8.46 -12.43
N VAL A 258 -3.56 -8.43 -11.86
CA VAL A 258 -2.43 -9.27 -12.25
C VAL A 258 -2.28 -10.43 -11.26
N LEU A 259 -2.25 -11.65 -11.78
CA LEU A 259 -1.95 -12.86 -11.04
C LEU A 259 -0.49 -13.26 -11.30
N THR A 260 0.31 -13.30 -10.24
CA THR A 260 1.76 -13.50 -10.34
C THR A 260 2.15 -14.94 -10.07
N PHE A 261 2.98 -15.51 -10.95
CA PHE A 261 3.71 -16.75 -10.72
C PHE A 261 5.05 -16.46 -10.05
N GLY A 262 5.37 -17.15 -8.99
CA GLY A 262 6.65 -16.97 -8.29
C GLY A 262 6.84 -17.96 -7.14
N PRO A 263 8.06 -18.06 -6.58
CA PRO A 263 8.35 -19.03 -5.53
C PRO A 263 7.48 -18.89 -4.26
N ALA A 264 7.12 -17.66 -3.89
CA ALA A 264 6.25 -17.37 -2.74
C ALA A 264 4.76 -17.59 -3.02
N VAL A 265 4.39 -17.81 -4.28
CA VAL A 265 2.99 -18.02 -4.67
C VAL A 265 2.71 -19.51 -4.79
N GLN A 266 1.77 -19.99 -3.98
CA GLN A 266 1.35 -21.39 -3.99
C GLN A 266 0.52 -21.70 -5.25
N ASN A 267 1.04 -22.55 -6.13
CA ASN A 267 0.46 -22.78 -7.46
C ASN A 267 -0.99 -23.32 -7.44
N ASN A 268 -1.37 -24.08 -6.41
CA ASN A 268 -2.74 -24.61 -6.32
C ASN A 268 -3.73 -23.50 -5.91
N VAL A 269 -3.31 -22.54 -5.07
CA VAL A 269 -4.09 -21.33 -4.76
C VAL A 269 -4.23 -20.45 -6.01
N LEU A 270 -3.12 -20.21 -6.70
CA LEU A 270 -3.09 -19.45 -7.96
C LEU A 270 -3.99 -20.07 -9.02
N ARG A 271 -3.98 -21.40 -9.16
CA ARG A 271 -4.87 -22.11 -10.08
C ARG A 271 -6.33 -21.85 -9.73
N MET A 272 -6.70 -21.96 -8.45
CA MET A 272 -8.06 -21.68 -8.01
C MET A 272 -8.48 -20.24 -8.31
N LEU A 273 -7.61 -19.24 -8.07
CA LEU A 273 -7.88 -17.84 -8.44
C LEU A 273 -8.15 -17.68 -9.94
N ARG A 274 -7.35 -18.32 -10.78
CA ARG A 274 -7.52 -18.29 -12.25
C ARG A 274 -8.82 -18.97 -12.69
N ASP A 275 -9.17 -20.08 -12.07
CA ASP A 275 -10.41 -20.80 -12.36
C ASP A 275 -11.64 -19.97 -11.96
N VAL A 276 -11.57 -19.29 -10.79
CA VAL A 276 -12.58 -18.33 -10.36
C VAL A 276 -12.71 -17.17 -11.34
N ALA A 277 -11.60 -16.55 -11.72
CA ALA A 277 -11.59 -15.46 -12.69
C ALA A 277 -12.26 -15.85 -13.99
N LYS A 278 -11.91 -17.03 -14.53
CA LYS A 278 -12.51 -17.58 -15.75
C LYS A 278 -14.00 -17.85 -15.59
N ALA A 279 -14.42 -18.50 -14.49
CA ALA A 279 -15.82 -18.85 -14.25
C ALA A 279 -16.73 -17.63 -14.02
N ARG A 280 -16.15 -16.53 -13.54
CA ARG A 280 -16.85 -15.27 -13.26
C ARG A 280 -16.62 -14.19 -14.32
N GLU A 281 -15.95 -14.53 -15.41
CA GLU A 281 -15.62 -13.60 -16.50
C GLU A 281 -14.93 -12.31 -15.99
N ILE A 282 -14.00 -12.47 -15.03
CA ILE A 282 -13.18 -11.38 -14.53
C ILE A 282 -11.91 -11.33 -15.36
N PRO A 283 -11.59 -10.20 -16.02
CA PRO A 283 -10.35 -10.08 -16.77
C PRO A 283 -9.17 -10.17 -15.81
N VAL A 284 -8.14 -10.92 -16.19
CA VAL A 284 -6.88 -11.02 -15.43
C VAL A 284 -5.69 -11.02 -16.36
N GLN A 285 -4.59 -10.47 -15.89
CA GLN A 285 -3.29 -10.49 -16.53
C GLN A 285 -2.37 -11.45 -15.79
N LEU A 286 -1.29 -11.89 -16.42
CA LEU A 286 -0.34 -12.83 -15.82
C LEU A 286 1.06 -12.20 -15.79
N ALA A 287 1.73 -12.35 -14.65
CA ALA A 287 3.11 -11.94 -14.45
C ALA A 287 3.94 -13.08 -13.85
N SER A 288 5.26 -12.94 -13.83
CA SER A 288 6.16 -13.87 -13.16
C SER A 288 7.29 -13.14 -12.46
N VAL A 289 7.72 -13.70 -11.33
CA VAL A 289 8.89 -13.25 -10.58
C VAL A 289 9.79 -14.43 -10.25
N SER A 290 11.10 -14.19 -10.20
CA SER A 290 12.06 -15.30 -10.09
C SER A 290 12.55 -15.57 -8.66
N ARG A 291 12.38 -14.64 -7.73
CA ARG A 291 12.90 -14.76 -6.35
C ARG A 291 11.84 -14.35 -5.33
N SER A 292 11.54 -13.08 -5.24
CA SER A 292 10.57 -12.50 -4.32
C SER A 292 9.48 -11.77 -5.09
N THR A 293 8.32 -11.63 -4.48
CA THR A 293 7.25 -10.79 -5.02
C THR A 293 7.50 -9.32 -4.76
N GLY A 294 8.35 -9.00 -3.75
CA GLY A 294 8.55 -7.65 -3.25
C GLY A 294 7.35 -7.11 -2.48
N THR A 295 6.48 -8.01 -1.99
CA THR A 295 5.24 -7.68 -1.28
C THR A 295 5.11 -8.52 -0.01
N ASN A 296 4.13 -8.23 0.81
CA ASN A 296 3.81 -8.99 2.02
C ASN A 296 3.53 -10.49 1.77
N THR A 297 3.31 -10.90 0.52
CA THR A 297 3.18 -12.32 0.13
C THR A 297 4.38 -13.14 0.59
N ASP A 298 5.60 -12.59 0.47
CA ASP A 298 6.82 -13.29 0.84
C ASP A 298 6.86 -13.59 2.36
N SER A 299 6.41 -12.63 3.18
CA SER A 299 6.34 -12.81 4.63
C SER A 299 5.32 -13.86 5.06
N PHE A 300 4.16 -13.91 4.42
CA PHE A 300 3.18 -14.95 4.70
C PHE A 300 3.66 -16.31 4.22
N ALA A 301 4.10 -16.43 2.98
CA ALA A 301 4.48 -17.69 2.36
C ALA A 301 5.55 -18.44 3.15
N TYR A 302 6.54 -17.73 3.67
CA TYR A 302 7.69 -18.31 4.36
C TYR A 302 7.58 -18.26 5.90
N SER A 303 6.40 -17.99 6.44
CA SER A 303 6.16 -18.02 7.87
C SER A 303 5.72 -19.40 8.36
N ASN A 304 6.06 -19.71 9.62
CA ASN A 304 5.69 -20.95 10.32
C ASN A 304 6.14 -22.21 9.53
N GLU A 305 5.22 -23.06 9.12
CA GLU A 305 5.46 -24.27 8.31
C GLU A 305 5.17 -24.02 6.82
N GLY A 306 5.03 -22.77 6.43
CA GLY A 306 4.61 -22.34 5.10
C GLY A 306 3.09 -22.09 5.05
N VAL A 307 2.69 -20.92 4.56
CA VAL A 307 1.29 -20.53 4.37
C VAL A 307 0.95 -20.62 2.90
N ALA A 308 -0.18 -21.22 2.55
CA ALA A 308 -0.65 -21.27 1.17
C ALA A 308 -1.04 -19.87 0.68
N SER A 309 -0.08 -19.14 0.10
CA SER A 309 -0.19 -17.71 -0.22
C SER A 309 -0.33 -17.45 -1.71
N ALA A 310 -1.07 -16.41 -2.08
CA ALA A 310 -1.13 -15.89 -3.44
C ALA A 310 -1.22 -14.36 -3.45
N LEU A 311 -0.80 -13.77 -4.56
CA LEU A 311 -0.76 -12.34 -4.80
C LEU A 311 -1.74 -11.98 -5.91
N ILE A 312 -2.60 -10.99 -5.63
CA ILE A 312 -3.46 -10.31 -6.61
C ILE A 312 -2.97 -8.87 -6.70
N SER A 313 -2.26 -8.52 -7.76
CA SER A 313 -1.72 -7.17 -7.90
C SER A 313 -2.64 -6.27 -8.71
N LEU A 314 -2.69 -4.98 -8.33
CA LEU A 314 -3.37 -3.92 -9.06
C LEU A 314 -2.35 -3.18 -9.93
N PRO A 315 -2.54 -3.11 -11.27
CA PRO A 315 -1.66 -2.31 -12.12
C PRO A 315 -1.68 -0.82 -11.72
N LEU A 316 -0.49 -0.25 -11.53
CA LEU A 316 -0.30 1.12 -11.08
C LEU A 316 0.80 1.81 -11.91
N LYS A 317 0.56 3.06 -12.28
CA LYS A 317 1.54 3.93 -12.94
C LYS A 317 2.21 4.82 -11.92
N TYR A 318 3.49 5.10 -12.17
CA TYR A 318 4.25 6.11 -11.42
C TYR A 318 4.39 5.79 -9.92
N MET A 319 4.60 4.51 -9.60
CA MET A 319 4.81 4.03 -8.23
C MET A 319 5.85 4.87 -7.48
N HIS A 320 5.60 5.08 -6.19
CA HIS A 320 6.45 5.88 -5.29
C HIS A 320 6.59 7.35 -5.70
N THR A 321 5.56 7.89 -6.36
CA THR A 321 5.47 9.32 -6.69
C THR A 321 4.21 9.96 -6.09
N THR A 322 4.05 11.27 -6.26
CA THR A 322 2.85 11.98 -5.81
C THR A 322 1.66 11.83 -6.76
N VAL A 323 1.88 11.22 -7.92
CA VAL A 323 0.90 11.06 -9.01
C VAL A 323 0.70 9.60 -9.40
N GLU A 324 0.80 8.71 -8.44
CA GLU A 324 0.42 7.31 -8.64
C GLU A 324 -0.98 7.24 -9.24
N MET A 325 -1.18 6.32 -10.16
CA MET A 325 -2.42 6.27 -10.91
C MET A 325 -2.87 4.82 -11.14
N VAL A 326 -4.12 4.53 -10.78
CA VAL A 326 -4.76 3.23 -11.02
C VAL A 326 -6.09 3.42 -11.77
N GLN A 327 -6.50 2.41 -12.50
CA GLN A 327 -7.79 2.42 -13.19
C GLN A 327 -8.88 1.87 -12.26
N ARG A 328 -9.99 2.59 -12.14
CA ARG A 328 -11.08 2.29 -11.21
C ARG A 328 -11.68 0.89 -11.41
N GLU A 329 -11.89 0.48 -12.65
CA GLU A 329 -12.46 -0.83 -12.96
C GLU A 329 -11.55 -1.98 -12.54
N ASP A 330 -10.21 -1.78 -12.58
CA ASP A 330 -9.26 -2.79 -12.08
C ASP A 330 -9.38 -2.93 -10.56
N VAL A 331 -9.59 -1.83 -9.83
CA VAL A 331 -9.88 -1.85 -8.38
C VAL A 331 -11.13 -2.67 -8.09
N GLU A 332 -12.20 -2.44 -8.84
CA GLU A 332 -13.45 -3.18 -8.71
C GLU A 332 -13.28 -4.67 -9.05
N ASN A 333 -12.44 -4.99 -10.06
CA ASN A 333 -12.14 -6.36 -10.44
C ASN A 333 -11.26 -7.09 -9.40
N VAL A 334 -10.32 -6.43 -8.72
CA VAL A 334 -9.58 -7.02 -7.57
C VAL A 334 -10.56 -7.38 -6.45
N ILE A 335 -11.44 -6.45 -6.06
CA ILE A 335 -12.46 -6.68 -5.02
C ILE A 335 -13.33 -7.87 -5.41
N ARG A 336 -13.83 -7.90 -6.64
CA ARG A 336 -14.70 -8.97 -7.16
C ARG A 336 -13.99 -10.32 -7.18
N LEU A 337 -12.74 -10.36 -7.64
CA LEU A 337 -11.96 -11.61 -7.70
C LEU A 337 -11.73 -12.18 -6.30
N MET A 338 -11.33 -11.34 -5.36
CA MET A 338 -11.10 -11.74 -3.97
C MET A 338 -12.40 -12.23 -3.31
N TYR A 339 -13.49 -11.48 -3.49
CA TYR A 339 -14.81 -11.85 -2.99
C TYR A 339 -15.28 -13.22 -3.52
N GLU A 340 -15.21 -13.44 -4.83
CA GLU A 340 -15.64 -14.68 -5.46
C GLU A 340 -14.73 -15.88 -5.08
N PHE A 341 -13.43 -15.64 -4.92
CA PHE A 341 -12.50 -16.65 -4.41
C PHE A 341 -12.90 -17.10 -2.99
N LEU A 342 -13.14 -16.15 -2.10
CA LEU A 342 -13.56 -16.44 -0.72
C LEU A 342 -14.86 -17.24 -0.65
N LEU A 343 -15.81 -17.00 -1.53
CA LEU A 343 -17.07 -17.77 -1.58
C LEU A 343 -16.90 -19.21 -2.08
N GLN A 344 -15.83 -19.49 -2.84
CA GLN A 344 -15.54 -20.84 -3.34
C GLN A 344 -14.63 -21.64 -2.42
N LEU A 345 -13.86 -20.96 -1.57
CA LEU A 345 -12.98 -21.62 -0.63
C LEU A 345 -13.78 -22.37 0.44
N LYS A 346 -13.35 -23.59 0.77
CA LYS A 346 -13.95 -24.43 1.79
C LYS A 346 -12.96 -24.75 2.91
N PRO A 347 -13.42 -24.91 4.14
CA PRO A 347 -12.57 -25.40 5.22
C PRO A 347 -11.92 -26.73 4.85
N GLY A 348 -10.64 -26.88 5.17
CA GLY A 348 -9.88 -28.10 4.84
C GLY A 348 -9.44 -28.22 3.39
N HIS A 349 -9.60 -27.19 2.54
CA HIS A 349 -8.87 -27.15 1.28
C HIS A 349 -7.37 -27.33 1.55
N ASP A 350 -6.84 -28.45 1.06
CA ASP A 350 -5.43 -28.79 1.19
C ASP A 350 -4.69 -28.37 -0.08
N PHE A 351 -3.88 -27.32 0.03
CA PHE A 351 -3.10 -26.78 -1.08
C PHE A 351 -1.68 -27.36 -1.19
N ARG A 352 -1.34 -28.37 -0.37
CA ARG A 352 -0.03 -29.06 -0.50
C ARG A 352 0.14 -29.67 -1.89
N TYR A 353 1.38 -29.69 -2.35
CA TYR A 353 1.71 -30.26 -3.68
C TYR A 353 1.59 -31.79 -3.70
N PHE A 354 1.89 -32.41 -2.55
CA PHE A 354 1.83 -33.86 -2.39
C PHE A 354 0.88 -34.19 -1.24
N LYS A 355 0.02 -35.17 -1.46
CA LYS A 355 -0.92 -35.70 -0.46
C LYS A 355 -0.47 -37.05 0.01
#